data_6dfbc2823092e4d92f99888a28a80c1f
#
_entry.id   6dfbc2823092e4d92f99888a28a80c1f
#
_cell.length_a   1.000
_cell.length_b   1.000
_cell.length_c   1.000
_cell.angle_alpha   90.00
_cell.angle_beta   90.00
_cell.angle_gamma   90.00
#
_symmetry.space_group_name_H-M   'P 1'
#
loop_
_entity.id
_entity.type
_entity.pdbx_description
1 polymer ?
#
loop_
_entity_poly.entity_id
_entity_poly.type
_entity_poly.pdbx_seq_one_letter_code
_entity_poly.pdbx_strand_id
1 'polypeptide(L)'
;MTKQDWDALVYEKEILRLEFQIRLDGMRSPAERNRMGQFATPNRLAKDIATYCVGLLDEAEQIRLLEPAVGSGSFFSALLQTVAQNRIAEAVGFETDDRFSELSQRLWGEMGLEVIAGDFTKHYSKVSGANLVLANPPYVRHHHLDLGIKTRLQREAAATAGLVVGGLSGLYVYFMAIAHAAMADQAVAAWLLPTEFMDVNYGSALREYLSGQVEMIRLHRFDPENTQFEDALVSSSVVVFRNSPPGRHAETLFTFGGSLLKPDRSEVVKIKDLSRHHKWTFTRSTASIKTPK
;
A
#
# COMPACT_ATOMS: atom_id res chain seq x y z
N MET A 1 5.63 18.48 -25.84
CA MET A 1 6.73 18.04 -24.96
C MET A 1 7.20 16.68 -25.45
N THR A 2 8.48 16.48 -25.70
CA THR A 2 9.03 15.19 -26.08
C THR A 2 9.05 14.25 -24.86
N LYS A 3 9.22 12.94 -25.12
CA LYS A 3 9.38 11.97 -24.00
C LYS A 3 10.61 12.33 -23.13
N GLN A 4 11.69 12.77 -23.75
CA GLN A 4 12.91 13.15 -23.04
C GLN A 4 12.69 14.37 -22.14
N ASP A 5 11.94 15.39 -22.59
CA ASP A 5 11.60 16.56 -21.78
C ASP A 5 10.70 16.16 -20.61
N TRP A 6 9.77 15.22 -20.82
CA TRP A 6 8.90 14.70 -19.76
C TRP A 6 9.69 13.95 -18.69
N ASP A 7 10.55 13.03 -19.10
CA ASP A 7 11.37 12.23 -18.18
C ASP A 7 12.30 13.14 -17.36
N ALA A 8 12.87 14.19 -17.97
CA ALA A 8 13.69 15.20 -17.27
C ALA A 8 12.86 15.98 -16.25
N LEU A 9 11.65 16.41 -16.61
CA LEU A 9 10.75 17.14 -15.71
C LEU A 9 10.32 16.28 -14.51
N VAL A 10 9.97 15.03 -14.74
CA VAL A 10 9.61 14.07 -13.67
C VAL A 10 10.79 13.88 -12.72
N TYR A 11 11.99 13.72 -13.27
CA TYR A 11 13.23 13.57 -12.47
C TYR A 11 13.52 14.80 -11.62
N GLU A 12 13.43 16.01 -12.18
CA GLU A 12 13.62 17.26 -11.44
C GLU A 12 12.62 17.39 -10.28
N LYS A 13 11.33 17.14 -10.55
CA LYS A 13 10.30 17.19 -9.51
C LYS A 13 10.51 16.12 -8.43
N GLU A 14 11.03 14.95 -8.78
CA GLU A 14 11.36 13.91 -7.79
C GLU A 14 12.51 14.32 -6.88
N ILE A 15 13.55 15.00 -7.40
CA ILE A 15 14.61 15.56 -6.55
C ILE A 15 14.02 16.57 -5.56
N LEU A 16 13.19 17.49 -6.04
CA LEU A 16 12.52 18.47 -5.17
C LEU A 16 11.63 17.78 -4.13
N ARG A 17 10.89 16.75 -4.51
CA ARG A 17 10.07 15.97 -3.58
C ARG A 17 10.92 15.38 -2.45
N LEU A 18 12.07 14.77 -2.77
CA LEU A 18 12.98 14.18 -1.79
C LEU A 18 13.55 15.24 -0.83
N GLU A 19 13.99 16.38 -1.34
CA GLU A 19 14.50 17.47 -0.52
C GLU A 19 13.43 18.00 0.46
N PHE A 20 12.21 18.23 -0.03
CA PHE A 20 11.09 18.66 0.80
C PHE A 20 10.66 17.59 1.80
N GLN A 21 10.65 16.30 1.42
CA GLN A 21 10.37 15.19 2.31
C GLN A 21 11.32 15.19 3.51
N ILE A 22 12.63 15.24 3.25
CA ILE A 22 13.67 15.30 4.31
C ILE A 22 13.43 16.48 5.24
N ARG A 23 13.13 17.65 4.66
CA ARG A 23 12.88 18.88 5.44
C ARG A 23 11.63 18.73 6.32
N LEU A 24 10.53 18.21 5.79
CA LEU A 24 9.28 18.04 6.53
C LEU A 24 9.41 16.97 7.61
N ASP A 25 10.10 15.87 7.33
CA ASP A 25 10.40 14.83 8.31
C ASP A 25 11.27 15.36 9.45
N GLY A 26 12.23 16.22 9.14
CA GLY A 26 13.07 16.88 10.14
C GLY A 26 12.34 17.86 11.07
N MET A 27 11.11 18.27 10.73
CA MET A 27 10.26 19.13 11.59
C MET A 27 9.57 18.36 12.73
N ARG A 28 9.63 17.02 12.71
CA ARG A 28 9.06 16.15 13.74
C ARG A 28 10.12 15.21 14.28
N SER A 29 10.06 14.94 15.57
CA SER A 29 10.90 13.91 16.17
C SER A 29 10.52 12.51 15.65
N PRO A 30 11.43 11.52 15.65
CA PRO A 30 11.12 10.14 15.31
C PRO A 30 9.96 9.58 16.14
N ALA A 31 9.86 9.94 17.42
CA ALA A 31 8.77 9.53 18.30
C ALA A 31 7.41 10.06 17.86
N GLU A 32 7.34 11.31 17.38
CA GLU A 32 6.11 11.91 16.83
C GLU A 32 5.72 11.23 15.52
N ARG A 33 6.67 11.01 14.59
CA ARG A 33 6.41 10.30 13.33
C ARG A 33 5.89 8.87 13.59
N ASN A 34 6.52 8.14 14.51
CA ASN A 34 6.09 6.81 14.92
C ASN A 34 4.67 6.81 15.51
N ARG A 35 4.34 7.79 16.36
CA ARG A 35 2.98 7.91 16.95
C ARG A 35 1.92 8.19 15.89
N MET A 36 2.25 8.98 14.88
CA MET A 36 1.38 9.31 13.75
C MET A 36 1.38 8.23 12.67
N GLY A 37 2.28 7.23 12.76
CA GLY A 37 2.43 6.18 11.75
C GLY A 37 2.91 6.72 10.41
N GLN A 38 3.62 7.86 10.38
CA GLN A 38 4.10 8.51 9.17
C GLN A 38 5.48 7.97 8.78
N PHE A 39 5.53 7.26 7.67
CA PHE A 39 6.76 6.73 7.09
C PHE A 39 6.76 7.01 5.59
N ALA A 40 7.69 7.84 5.13
CA ALA A 40 7.84 8.14 3.71
C ALA A 40 8.25 6.89 2.94
N THR A 41 7.54 6.59 1.85
CA THR A 41 7.90 5.46 1.00
C THR A 41 9.18 5.80 0.22
N PRO A 42 10.27 5.00 0.37
CA PRO A 42 11.48 5.20 -0.42
C PRO A 42 11.21 5.12 -1.92
N ASN A 43 11.83 5.97 -2.72
CA ASN A 43 11.60 6.04 -4.17
C ASN A 43 11.77 4.68 -4.86
N ARG A 44 12.86 3.96 -4.56
CA ARG A 44 13.10 2.65 -5.16
C ARG A 44 11.98 1.67 -4.86
N LEU A 45 11.49 1.64 -3.63
CA LEU A 45 10.38 0.77 -3.23
C LEU A 45 9.08 1.17 -3.94
N ALA A 46 8.76 2.48 -3.97
CA ALA A 46 7.59 2.98 -4.69
C ALA A 46 7.64 2.59 -6.18
N LYS A 47 8.82 2.70 -6.80
CA LYS A 47 9.03 2.34 -8.21
C LYS A 47 8.89 0.84 -8.45
N ASP A 48 9.44 -0.01 -7.59
CA ASP A 48 9.30 -1.47 -7.69
C ASP A 48 7.82 -1.87 -7.58
N ILE A 49 7.08 -1.26 -6.65
CA ILE A 49 5.63 -1.50 -6.46
C ILE A 49 4.84 -1.02 -7.67
N ALA A 50 5.05 0.21 -8.14
CA ALA A 50 4.35 0.75 -9.30
C ALA A 50 4.62 -0.09 -10.55
N THR A 51 5.89 -0.44 -10.81
CA THR A 51 6.29 -1.28 -11.94
C THR A 51 5.60 -2.65 -11.90
N TYR A 52 5.59 -3.30 -10.73
CA TYR A 52 4.95 -4.60 -10.58
C TYR A 52 3.44 -4.51 -10.84
N CYS A 53 2.76 -3.53 -10.25
CA CYS A 53 1.31 -3.37 -10.39
C CYS A 53 0.88 -2.96 -11.79
N VAL A 54 1.62 -2.07 -12.43
CA VAL A 54 1.37 -1.69 -13.84
C VAL A 54 1.49 -2.89 -14.78
N GLY A 55 2.44 -3.81 -14.51
CA GLY A 55 2.58 -5.05 -15.27
C GLY A 55 1.43 -6.06 -15.09
N LEU A 56 0.52 -5.83 -14.13
CA LEU A 56 -0.69 -6.62 -13.93
C LEU A 56 -1.94 -6.05 -14.61
N LEU A 57 -1.86 -4.80 -15.09
CA LEU A 57 -2.91 -4.14 -15.88
C LEU A 57 -2.74 -4.44 -17.36
N ASP A 58 -3.83 -4.37 -18.14
CA ASP A 58 -3.75 -4.43 -19.57
C ASP A 58 -2.96 -3.22 -20.10
N GLU A 59 -2.10 -3.43 -21.10
CA GLU A 59 -1.28 -2.35 -21.68
C GLU A 59 -2.12 -1.22 -22.30
N ALA A 60 -3.29 -1.54 -22.84
CA ALA A 60 -4.23 -0.58 -23.42
C ALA A 60 -5.12 0.12 -22.38
N GLU A 61 -5.13 -0.37 -21.15
CA GLU A 61 -6.00 0.16 -20.10
C GLU A 61 -5.51 1.50 -19.58
N GLN A 62 -6.43 2.47 -19.53
CA GLN A 62 -6.19 3.77 -18.90
C GLN A 62 -6.17 3.64 -17.37
N ILE A 63 -5.18 4.24 -16.73
CA ILE A 63 -4.98 4.14 -15.28
C ILE A 63 -5.80 5.22 -14.58
N ARG A 64 -6.63 4.78 -13.62
CA ARG A 64 -7.27 5.62 -12.61
C ARG A 64 -6.69 5.27 -11.26
N LEU A 65 -5.71 6.09 -10.83
CA LEU A 65 -4.96 5.89 -9.58
C LEU A 65 -5.73 6.45 -8.39
N LEU A 66 -5.73 5.68 -7.30
CA LEU A 66 -6.07 6.14 -5.95
C LEU A 66 -4.89 5.95 -5.00
N GLU A 67 -4.48 7.02 -4.33
CA GLU A 67 -3.55 7.01 -3.19
C GLU A 67 -4.28 7.46 -1.91
N PRO A 68 -4.75 6.56 -1.04
CA PRO A 68 -5.48 6.91 0.18
C PRO A 68 -4.68 7.71 1.20
N ALA A 69 -3.35 7.71 1.10
CA ALA A 69 -2.41 8.46 1.94
C ALA A 69 -1.22 8.87 1.06
N VAL A 70 -1.38 9.96 0.31
CA VAL A 70 -0.44 10.34 -0.75
C VAL A 70 0.90 10.87 -0.22
N GLY A 71 0.93 11.47 0.98
CA GLY A 71 2.13 12.09 1.53
C GLY A 71 2.70 13.13 0.58
N SER A 72 3.97 12.99 0.22
CA SER A 72 4.63 13.84 -0.79
C SER A 72 4.44 13.38 -2.25
N GLY A 73 3.64 12.32 -2.50
CA GLY A 73 3.39 11.80 -3.84
C GLY A 73 4.43 10.80 -4.34
N SER A 74 4.99 9.97 -3.46
CA SER A 74 6.02 8.97 -3.83
C SER A 74 5.53 7.97 -4.87
N PHE A 75 4.31 7.45 -4.73
CA PHE A 75 3.75 6.50 -5.68
C PHE A 75 3.35 7.15 -7.00
N PHE A 76 2.78 8.36 -6.95
CA PHE A 76 2.48 9.09 -8.17
C PHE A 76 3.75 9.40 -8.97
N SER A 77 4.81 9.89 -8.30
CA SER A 77 6.13 10.07 -8.93
C SER A 77 6.65 8.76 -9.55
N ALA A 78 6.55 7.64 -8.82
CA ALA A 78 6.96 6.34 -9.32
C ALA A 78 6.13 5.89 -10.53
N LEU A 79 4.82 6.16 -10.53
CA LEU A 79 3.94 5.85 -11.65
C LEU A 79 4.34 6.66 -12.91
N LEU A 80 4.58 7.97 -12.77
CA LEU A 80 5.06 8.83 -13.88
C LEU A 80 6.40 8.36 -14.47
N GLN A 81 7.24 7.70 -13.68
CA GLN A 81 8.50 7.10 -14.13
C GLN A 81 8.31 5.72 -14.78
N THR A 82 7.13 5.12 -14.65
CA THR A 82 6.85 3.75 -15.11
C THR A 82 6.02 3.72 -16.38
N VAL A 83 5.10 4.67 -16.55
CA VAL A 83 4.19 4.73 -17.70
C VAL A 83 4.26 6.07 -18.42
N ALA A 84 3.80 6.11 -19.67
CA ALA A 84 3.61 7.36 -20.38
C ALA A 84 2.44 8.15 -19.77
N GLN A 85 2.56 9.49 -19.73
CA GLN A 85 1.54 10.38 -19.12
C GLN A 85 0.13 10.12 -19.66
N ASN A 86 0.00 9.93 -20.95
CA ASN A 86 -1.29 9.71 -21.61
C ASN A 86 -1.98 8.39 -21.21
N ARG A 87 -1.28 7.51 -20.47
CA ARG A 87 -1.87 6.30 -19.91
C ARG A 87 -2.55 6.55 -18.57
N ILE A 88 -2.33 7.71 -17.93
CA ILE A 88 -2.97 8.10 -16.67
C ILE A 88 -4.18 8.98 -17.01
N ALA A 89 -5.37 8.43 -16.85
CA ALA A 89 -6.62 9.15 -17.08
C ALA A 89 -7.02 9.99 -15.86
N GLU A 90 -6.73 9.49 -14.67
CA GLU A 90 -7.09 10.12 -13.41
C GLU A 90 -6.10 9.70 -12.31
N ALA A 91 -5.75 10.60 -11.43
CA ALA A 91 -4.98 10.29 -10.24
C ALA A 91 -5.47 11.15 -9.07
N VAL A 92 -5.94 10.49 -8.02
CA VAL A 92 -6.46 11.15 -6.81
C VAL A 92 -5.69 10.67 -5.59
N GLY A 93 -5.21 11.63 -4.79
CA GLY A 93 -4.52 11.39 -3.53
C GLY A 93 -5.21 12.08 -2.36
N PHE A 94 -5.22 11.44 -1.19
CA PHE A 94 -5.71 12.03 0.06
C PHE A 94 -4.56 12.28 1.03
N GLU A 95 -4.57 13.43 1.70
CA GLU A 95 -3.58 13.76 2.73
C GLU A 95 -4.19 14.64 3.81
N THR A 96 -3.93 14.29 5.06
CA THR A 96 -4.48 15.00 6.24
C THR A 96 -3.56 16.10 6.75
N ASP A 97 -2.27 16.02 6.46
CA ASP A 97 -1.29 17.04 6.85
C ASP A 97 -1.19 18.10 5.75
N ASP A 98 -1.65 19.32 6.05
CA ASP A 98 -1.69 20.44 5.09
C ASP A 98 -0.34 20.69 4.43
N ARG A 99 0.78 20.51 5.15
CA ARG A 99 2.13 20.73 4.60
C ARG A 99 2.48 19.73 3.49
N PHE A 100 2.01 18.47 3.64
CA PHE A 100 2.21 17.44 2.63
C PHE A 100 1.20 17.57 1.49
N SER A 101 -0.06 17.90 1.81
CA SER A 101 -1.09 18.09 0.76
C SER A 101 -0.78 19.28 -0.14
N GLU A 102 -0.35 20.42 0.42
CA GLU A 102 0.09 21.60 -0.34
C GLU A 102 1.34 21.30 -1.17
N LEU A 103 2.31 20.59 -0.60
CA LEU A 103 3.52 20.17 -1.31
C LEU A 103 3.18 19.29 -2.51
N SER A 104 2.38 18.24 -2.29
CA SER A 104 1.98 17.30 -3.33
C SER A 104 1.18 17.99 -4.44
N GLN A 105 0.24 18.85 -4.08
CA GLN A 105 -0.53 19.63 -5.05
C GLN A 105 0.37 20.54 -5.89
N ARG A 106 1.35 21.21 -5.27
CA ARG A 106 2.30 22.08 -5.97
C ARG A 106 3.24 21.33 -6.90
N LEU A 107 3.73 20.15 -6.48
CA LEU A 107 4.66 19.35 -7.30
C LEU A 107 3.96 18.66 -8.44
N TRP A 108 2.80 18.05 -8.16
CA TRP A 108 2.19 17.08 -9.04
C TRP A 108 0.86 17.50 -9.66
N GLY A 109 0.23 18.59 -9.17
CA GLY A 109 -1.09 19.02 -9.68
C GLY A 109 -1.10 19.30 -11.18
N GLU A 110 -0.11 20.01 -11.71
CA GLU A 110 0.04 20.26 -13.16
C GLU A 110 0.36 18.99 -13.96
N MET A 111 0.81 17.92 -13.29
CA MET A 111 1.09 16.62 -13.89
C MET A 111 -0.10 15.65 -13.81
N GLY A 112 -1.23 16.09 -13.23
CA GLY A 112 -2.49 15.36 -13.23
C GLY A 112 -2.86 14.70 -11.90
N LEU A 113 -2.15 14.97 -10.79
CA LEU A 113 -2.57 14.51 -9.47
C LEU A 113 -3.54 15.51 -8.83
N GLU A 114 -4.77 15.10 -8.56
CA GLU A 114 -5.68 15.81 -7.69
C GLU A 114 -5.41 15.43 -6.23
N VAL A 115 -5.07 16.40 -5.40
CA VAL A 115 -4.84 16.18 -3.96
C VAL A 115 -6.03 16.70 -3.16
N ILE A 116 -6.70 15.80 -2.47
CA ILE A 116 -7.80 16.11 -1.57
C ILE A 116 -7.23 16.24 -0.15
N ALA A 117 -7.15 17.48 0.35
CA ALA A 117 -6.78 17.73 1.74
C ALA A 117 -7.89 17.20 2.67
N GLY A 118 -7.56 16.17 3.47
CA GLY A 118 -8.49 15.55 4.40
C GLY A 118 -8.32 14.06 4.64
N ASP A 119 -9.11 13.56 5.56
CA ASP A 119 -9.11 12.15 5.98
C ASP A 119 -9.82 11.28 4.92
N PHE A 120 -9.06 10.44 4.25
CA PHE A 120 -9.57 9.46 3.28
C PHE A 120 -10.76 8.68 3.83
N THR A 121 -10.68 8.21 5.08
CA THR A 121 -11.73 7.40 5.70
C THR A 121 -13.06 8.12 5.91
N LYS A 122 -13.10 9.44 5.70
CA LYS A 122 -14.31 10.28 5.73
C LYS A 122 -14.77 10.68 4.33
N HIS A 123 -13.86 10.73 3.38
CA HIS A 123 -14.07 11.31 2.06
C HIS A 123 -13.92 10.32 0.90
N TYR A 124 -13.76 9.02 1.19
CA TYR A 124 -13.55 7.97 0.18
C TYR A 124 -14.61 7.94 -0.92
N SER A 125 -15.85 8.35 -0.60
CA SER A 125 -16.96 8.42 -1.57
C SER A 125 -16.78 9.46 -2.67
N LYS A 126 -15.78 10.33 -2.57
CA LYS A 126 -15.40 11.26 -3.65
C LYS A 126 -14.72 10.58 -4.83
N VAL A 127 -14.25 9.34 -4.64
CA VAL A 127 -13.56 8.56 -5.66
C VAL A 127 -14.31 7.25 -5.89
N SER A 128 -14.45 6.85 -7.14
CA SER A 128 -15.03 5.58 -7.54
C SER A 128 -14.37 5.06 -8.81
N GLY A 129 -14.31 3.74 -8.95
CA GLY A 129 -13.82 3.11 -10.17
C GLY A 129 -12.31 3.21 -10.38
N ALA A 130 -11.53 3.42 -9.32
CA ALA A 130 -10.08 3.31 -9.39
C ALA A 130 -9.66 1.89 -9.79
N ASN A 131 -8.85 1.74 -10.84
CA ASN A 131 -8.33 0.45 -11.28
C ASN A 131 -6.91 0.16 -10.80
N LEU A 132 -6.26 1.17 -10.20
CA LEU A 132 -4.97 1.03 -9.53
C LEU A 132 -5.01 1.73 -8.16
N VAL A 133 -4.73 0.99 -7.09
CA VAL A 133 -4.57 1.55 -5.74
C VAL A 133 -3.15 1.30 -5.26
N LEU A 134 -2.42 2.36 -4.94
CA LEU A 134 -1.08 2.27 -4.34
C LEU A 134 -1.11 2.96 -2.97
N ALA A 135 -0.76 2.24 -1.92
CA ALA A 135 -0.94 2.77 -0.59
C ALA A 135 0.17 2.38 0.40
N ASN A 136 0.65 3.36 1.12
CA ASN A 136 1.37 3.21 2.37
C ASN A 136 0.55 3.91 3.46
N PRO A 137 -0.46 3.23 4.05
CA PRO A 137 -1.36 3.85 5.01
C PRO A 137 -0.64 4.16 6.33
N PRO A 138 -1.17 5.08 7.15
CA PRO A 138 -0.55 5.39 8.44
C PRO A 138 -0.60 4.19 9.39
N TYR A 139 0.57 3.84 10.02
CA TYR A 139 0.71 2.71 10.95
C TYR A 139 0.32 3.09 12.38
N VAL A 140 -0.80 3.79 12.54
CA VAL A 140 -1.32 4.18 13.86
C VAL A 140 -1.86 2.96 14.59
N ARG A 141 -1.33 2.71 15.78
CA ARG A 141 -1.77 1.60 16.63
C ARG A 141 -3.13 1.92 17.29
N HIS A 142 -3.91 0.86 17.55
CA HIS A 142 -5.26 0.96 18.09
C HIS A 142 -5.39 1.82 19.38
N HIS A 143 -4.39 1.84 20.24
CA HIS A 143 -4.43 2.61 21.49
C HIS A 143 -4.26 4.12 21.30
N HIS A 144 -3.86 4.56 20.11
CA HIS A 144 -3.83 5.97 19.71
C HIS A 144 -5.12 6.46 19.03
N LEU A 145 -6.08 5.56 18.79
CA LEU A 145 -7.39 5.89 18.23
C LEU A 145 -8.40 5.99 19.36
N ASP A 146 -9.12 7.11 19.46
CA ASP A 146 -10.21 7.24 20.40
C ASP A 146 -11.41 6.33 20.05
N LEU A 147 -12.30 6.12 21.03
CA LEU A 147 -13.41 5.18 20.88
C LEU A 147 -14.40 5.62 19.78
N GLY A 148 -14.67 6.92 19.65
CA GLY A 148 -15.59 7.45 18.64
C GLY A 148 -15.05 7.23 17.22
N ILE A 149 -13.74 7.46 17.01
CA ILE A 149 -13.07 7.19 15.74
C ILE A 149 -13.11 5.68 15.43
N LYS A 150 -12.79 4.81 16.38
CA LYS A 150 -12.85 3.37 16.19
C LYS A 150 -14.23 2.88 15.77
N THR A 151 -15.27 3.31 16.49
CA THR A 151 -16.67 2.92 16.19
C THR A 151 -17.08 3.34 14.78
N ARG A 152 -16.71 4.56 14.36
CA ARG A 152 -16.96 5.03 12.99
C ARG A 152 -16.23 4.14 11.98
N LEU A 153 -14.93 3.93 12.16
CA LEU A 153 -14.11 3.14 11.25
C LEU A 153 -14.59 1.70 11.12
N GLN A 154 -15.02 1.07 12.22
CA GLN A 154 -15.60 -0.27 12.21
C GLN A 154 -16.89 -0.33 11.39
N ARG A 155 -17.77 0.68 11.56
CA ARG A 155 -19.00 0.78 10.76
C ARG A 155 -18.69 0.96 9.28
N GLU A 156 -17.74 1.86 8.93
CA GLU A 156 -17.36 2.08 7.53
C GLU A 156 -16.74 0.82 6.92
N ALA A 157 -15.83 0.12 7.61
CA ALA A 157 -15.25 -1.13 7.13
C ALA A 157 -16.29 -2.25 6.90
N ALA A 158 -17.30 -2.32 7.77
CA ALA A 158 -18.41 -3.26 7.58
C ALA A 158 -19.29 -2.86 6.38
N ALA A 159 -19.53 -1.57 6.16
CA ALA A 159 -20.34 -1.08 5.06
C ALA A 159 -19.65 -1.21 3.69
N THR A 160 -18.34 -1.01 3.61
CA THR A 160 -17.57 -0.98 2.36
C THR A 160 -17.06 -2.35 1.91
N ALA A 161 -16.57 -3.15 2.85
CA ALA A 161 -15.98 -4.46 2.56
C ALA A 161 -16.64 -5.64 3.31
N GLY A 162 -17.74 -5.40 4.03
CA GLY A 162 -18.36 -6.44 4.87
C GLY A 162 -17.44 -6.95 5.99
N LEU A 163 -16.39 -6.19 6.33
CA LEU A 163 -15.31 -6.65 7.21
C LEU A 163 -15.58 -6.27 8.68
N VAL A 164 -15.69 -7.29 9.54
CA VAL A 164 -15.81 -7.09 11.00
C VAL A 164 -14.42 -6.92 11.61
N VAL A 165 -14.01 -5.67 11.82
CA VAL A 165 -12.69 -5.32 12.35
C VAL A 165 -12.70 -5.22 13.86
N GLY A 166 -11.82 -5.98 14.54
CA GLY A 166 -11.68 -5.95 15.99
C GLY A 166 -11.09 -4.62 16.51
N GLY A 167 -11.45 -4.23 17.72
CA GLY A 167 -11.01 -2.96 18.34
C GLY A 167 -9.51 -2.83 18.61
N LEU A 168 -8.74 -3.90 18.44
CA LEU A 168 -7.27 -3.91 18.59
C LEU A 168 -6.53 -3.76 17.24
N SER A 169 -7.25 -3.60 16.14
CA SER A 169 -6.66 -3.45 14.81
C SER A 169 -6.06 -2.05 14.62
N GLY A 170 -4.92 -1.99 13.93
CA GLY A 170 -4.31 -0.72 13.52
C GLY A 170 -5.11 -0.01 12.43
N LEU A 171 -4.85 1.28 12.24
CA LEU A 171 -5.56 2.13 11.30
C LEU A 171 -5.48 1.63 9.84
N TYR A 172 -4.37 1.02 9.45
CA TYR A 172 -4.14 0.49 8.10
C TYR A 172 -5.17 -0.55 7.65
N VAL A 173 -5.73 -1.34 8.60
CA VAL A 173 -6.78 -2.33 8.28
C VAL A 173 -8.06 -1.63 7.81
N TYR A 174 -8.42 -0.54 8.47
CA TYR A 174 -9.59 0.26 8.10
C TYR A 174 -9.40 0.98 6.76
N PHE A 175 -8.18 1.50 6.50
CA PHE A 175 -7.85 2.12 5.21
C PHE A 175 -8.07 1.13 4.06
N MET A 176 -7.56 -0.10 4.18
CA MET A 176 -7.73 -1.12 3.15
C MET A 176 -9.20 -1.50 2.95
N ALA A 177 -9.94 -1.74 4.04
CA ALA A 177 -11.36 -2.10 3.96
C ALA A 177 -12.20 -0.97 3.32
N ILE A 178 -11.94 0.28 3.68
CA ILE A 178 -12.69 1.44 3.17
C ILE A 178 -12.34 1.70 1.69
N ALA A 179 -11.08 1.51 1.29
CA ALA A 179 -10.66 1.68 -0.09
C ALA A 179 -11.35 0.71 -1.06
N HIS A 180 -11.84 -0.43 -0.56
CA HIS A 180 -12.56 -1.41 -1.38
C HIS A 180 -13.75 -0.77 -2.13
N ALA A 181 -14.49 0.14 -1.50
CA ALA A 181 -15.63 0.82 -2.11
C ALA A 181 -15.25 1.77 -3.26
N ALA A 182 -14.00 2.23 -3.32
CA ALA A 182 -13.50 3.12 -4.37
C ALA A 182 -12.91 2.36 -5.56
N MET A 183 -12.70 1.05 -5.43
CA MET A 183 -12.07 0.22 -6.46
C MET A 183 -13.08 -0.23 -7.52
N ALA A 184 -12.62 -0.25 -8.78
CA ALA A 184 -13.32 -0.94 -9.86
C ALA A 184 -13.24 -2.47 -9.69
N ASP A 185 -14.13 -3.21 -10.35
CA ASP A 185 -13.95 -4.65 -10.53
C ASP A 185 -12.62 -4.91 -11.23
N GLN A 186 -11.93 -5.97 -10.85
CA GLN A 186 -10.59 -6.35 -11.37
C GLN A 186 -9.48 -5.33 -11.07
N ALA A 187 -9.72 -4.27 -10.31
CA ALA A 187 -8.69 -3.30 -9.94
C ALA A 187 -7.50 -3.98 -9.24
N VAL A 188 -6.30 -3.51 -9.54
CA VAL A 188 -5.07 -3.93 -8.86
C VAL A 188 -4.77 -3.01 -7.70
N ALA A 189 -4.49 -3.59 -6.53
CA ALA A 189 -4.11 -2.83 -5.35
C ALA A 189 -2.81 -3.34 -4.76
N ALA A 190 -1.92 -2.43 -4.39
CA ALA A 190 -0.72 -2.72 -3.61
C ALA A 190 -0.71 -1.91 -2.32
N TRP A 191 -0.49 -2.63 -1.22
CA TRP A 191 -0.49 -2.07 0.12
C TRP A 191 0.83 -2.39 0.82
N LEU A 192 1.51 -1.36 1.26
CA LEU A 192 2.67 -1.50 2.14
C LEU A 192 2.16 -1.54 3.58
N LEU A 193 2.40 -2.64 4.28
CA LEU A 193 1.79 -2.95 5.57
C LEU A 193 2.82 -3.47 6.58
N PRO A 194 2.60 -3.26 7.90
CA PRO A 194 3.34 -3.97 8.92
C PRO A 194 3.14 -5.49 8.80
N THR A 195 4.20 -6.28 8.91
CA THR A 195 4.11 -7.75 8.79
C THR A 195 3.34 -8.42 9.93
N GLU A 196 3.17 -7.72 11.04
CA GLU A 196 2.53 -8.26 12.24
C GLU A 196 1.10 -8.79 11.99
N PHE A 197 0.36 -8.24 11.02
CA PHE A 197 -1.00 -8.73 10.71
C PHE A 197 -1.05 -10.23 10.37
N MET A 198 0.07 -10.79 9.93
CA MET A 198 0.16 -12.22 9.57
C MET A 198 0.07 -13.14 10.78
N ASP A 199 0.47 -12.68 11.97
CA ASP A 199 0.69 -13.53 13.13
C ASP A 199 -0.20 -13.22 14.32
N VAL A 200 -0.67 -11.97 14.42
CA VAL A 200 -1.44 -11.51 15.58
C VAL A 200 -2.94 -11.80 15.41
N ASN A 201 -3.62 -11.96 16.54
CA ASN A 201 -5.06 -12.25 16.52
C ASN A 201 -5.87 -11.11 15.91
N TYR A 202 -5.50 -9.85 16.17
CA TYR A 202 -6.20 -8.70 15.60
C TYR A 202 -5.97 -8.50 14.10
N GLY A 203 -5.02 -9.24 13.48
CA GLY A 203 -4.84 -9.31 12.04
C GLY A 203 -5.81 -10.27 11.32
N SER A 204 -6.63 -11.03 12.07
CA SER A 204 -7.51 -12.06 11.50
C SER A 204 -8.49 -11.50 10.46
N ALA A 205 -9.10 -10.34 10.71
CA ALA A 205 -10.01 -9.69 9.77
C ALA A 205 -9.31 -9.39 8.42
N LEU A 206 -8.07 -8.89 8.47
CA LEU A 206 -7.31 -8.62 7.26
C LEU A 206 -6.93 -9.90 6.52
N ARG A 207 -6.51 -10.96 7.25
CA ARG A 207 -6.24 -12.26 6.64
C ARG A 207 -7.48 -12.87 5.99
N GLU A 208 -8.65 -12.75 6.64
CA GLU A 208 -9.93 -13.18 6.09
C GLU A 208 -10.27 -12.43 4.79
N TYR A 209 -10.14 -11.11 4.79
CA TYR A 209 -10.33 -10.29 3.61
C TYR A 209 -9.42 -10.72 2.45
N LEU A 210 -8.11 -10.85 2.72
CA LEU A 210 -7.11 -11.19 1.71
C LEU A 210 -7.21 -12.64 1.19
N SER A 211 -7.78 -13.56 1.98
CA SER A 211 -7.93 -14.96 1.57
C SER A 211 -9.33 -15.31 1.05
N GLY A 212 -10.32 -14.43 1.24
CA GLY A 212 -11.71 -14.77 0.93
C GLY A 212 -12.47 -13.76 0.07
N GLN A 213 -12.11 -12.48 0.09
CA GLN A 213 -12.87 -11.45 -0.63
C GLN A 213 -12.14 -10.93 -1.87
N VAL A 214 -10.82 -10.98 -1.88
CA VAL A 214 -9.98 -10.51 -2.99
C VAL A 214 -9.03 -11.61 -3.45
N GLU A 215 -8.65 -11.59 -4.71
CA GLU A 215 -7.64 -12.48 -5.25
C GLU A 215 -6.25 -11.96 -4.89
N MET A 216 -5.66 -12.48 -3.82
CA MET A 216 -4.32 -12.13 -3.40
C MET A 216 -3.30 -12.68 -4.41
N ILE A 217 -2.62 -11.80 -5.14
CA ILE A 217 -1.63 -12.14 -6.16
C ILE A 217 -0.28 -12.40 -5.51
N ARG A 218 0.11 -11.53 -4.57
CA ARG A 218 1.44 -11.61 -3.96
C ARG A 218 1.47 -11.04 -2.55
N LEU A 219 2.23 -11.71 -1.68
CA LEU A 219 2.67 -11.19 -0.41
C LEU A 219 4.20 -11.22 -0.38
N HIS A 220 4.84 -10.05 -0.35
CA HIS A 220 6.28 -9.90 -0.24
C HIS A 220 6.66 -9.40 1.15
N ARG A 221 7.55 -10.12 1.84
CA ARG A 221 8.13 -9.71 3.13
C ARG A 221 9.56 -9.25 2.94
N PHE A 222 9.85 -8.06 3.45
CA PHE A 222 11.24 -7.61 3.51
C PHE A 222 11.99 -8.30 4.65
N ASP A 223 13.29 -8.43 4.47
CA ASP A 223 14.16 -8.94 5.52
C ASP A 223 14.17 -7.94 6.70
N PRO A 224 13.90 -8.37 7.94
CA PRO A 224 13.98 -7.49 9.11
C PRO A 224 15.37 -6.87 9.32
N GLU A 225 16.45 -7.49 8.81
CA GLU A 225 17.80 -6.94 8.86
C GLU A 225 18.04 -5.85 7.81
N ASN A 226 17.18 -5.79 6.75
CA ASN A 226 17.17 -4.78 5.69
C ASN A 226 15.87 -3.98 5.75
N THR A 227 15.72 -3.17 6.79
CA THR A 227 14.51 -2.36 6.98
C THR A 227 14.31 -1.37 5.84
N GLN A 228 13.09 -1.29 5.32
CA GLN A 228 12.73 -0.35 4.25
C GLN A 228 12.58 1.09 4.77
N PHE A 229 12.46 1.26 6.06
CA PHE A 229 12.31 2.55 6.73
C PHE A 229 13.33 2.65 7.85
N GLU A 230 14.14 3.71 7.84
CA GLU A 230 15.18 3.95 8.85
C GLU A 230 14.63 4.08 10.27
N ASP A 231 13.41 4.63 10.40
CA ASP A 231 12.76 4.92 11.68
C ASP A 231 11.64 3.93 12.07
N ALA A 232 11.34 2.93 11.24
CA ALA A 232 10.25 2.01 11.56
C ALA A 232 10.69 0.90 12.49
N LEU A 233 10.00 0.78 13.62
CA LEU A 233 10.19 -0.30 14.59
C LEU A 233 9.54 -1.63 14.18
N VAL A 234 9.01 -1.72 12.95
CA VAL A 234 8.26 -2.89 12.47
C VAL A 234 8.73 -3.32 11.09
N SER A 235 8.83 -4.61 10.90
CA SER A 235 9.08 -5.20 9.57
C SER A 235 7.91 -4.91 8.64
N SER A 236 8.21 -4.60 7.38
CA SER A 236 7.21 -4.26 6.37
C SER A 236 6.97 -5.40 5.38
N SER A 237 5.80 -5.39 4.78
CA SER A 237 5.41 -6.28 3.69
C SER A 237 4.63 -5.51 2.62
N VAL A 238 4.69 -5.98 1.38
CA VAL A 238 3.81 -5.53 0.30
C VAL A 238 2.80 -6.62 0.01
N VAL A 239 1.52 -6.27 0.09
CA VAL A 239 0.42 -7.15 -0.31
C VAL A 239 -0.14 -6.63 -1.62
N VAL A 240 -0.19 -7.46 -2.65
CA VAL A 240 -0.78 -7.14 -3.94
C VAL A 240 -1.96 -8.06 -4.20
N PHE A 241 -3.10 -7.49 -4.55
CA PHE A 241 -4.30 -8.25 -4.86
C PHE A 241 -5.10 -7.61 -6.01
N ARG A 242 -5.98 -8.40 -6.58
CA ARG A 242 -7.00 -7.99 -7.54
C ARG A 242 -8.35 -7.91 -6.84
N ASN A 243 -9.12 -6.87 -7.12
CA ASN A 243 -10.49 -6.71 -6.61
C ASN A 243 -11.45 -7.66 -7.34
N SER A 244 -11.33 -8.93 -7.02
CA SER A 244 -12.22 -10.01 -7.43
C SER A 244 -12.15 -11.14 -6.41
N PRO A 245 -13.23 -11.88 -6.18
CA PRO A 245 -13.17 -13.05 -5.29
C PRO A 245 -12.16 -14.08 -5.80
N PRO A 246 -11.43 -14.77 -4.90
CA PRO A 246 -10.47 -15.78 -5.32
C PRO A 246 -11.18 -16.97 -5.98
N GLY A 247 -10.65 -17.43 -7.10
CA GLY A 247 -11.13 -18.65 -7.76
C GLY A 247 -10.92 -19.91 -6.89
N ARG A 248 -11.63 -21.00 -7.19
CA ARG A 248 -11.56 -22.27 -6.44
C ARG A 248 -10.13 -22.83 -6.29
N HIS A 249 -9.27 -22.56 -7.25
CA HIS A 249 -7.87 -23.03 -7.29
C HIS A 249 -6.88 -21.88 -7.24
N ALA A 250 -7.30 -20.71 -6.75
CA ALA A 250 -6.46 -19.53 -6.68
C ALA A 250 -5.19 -19.81 -5.85
N GLU A 251 -4.08 -19.33 -6.39
CA GLU A 251 -2.76 -19.41 -5.78
C GLU A 251 -2.21 -18.00 -5.61
N THR A 252 -1.38 -17.81 -4.62
CA THR A 252 -0.68 -16.56 -4.35
C THR A 252 0.80 -16.80 -4.23
N LEU A 253 1.60 -15.81 -4.59
CA LEU A 253 3.05 -15.87 -4.50
C LEU A 253 3.53 -15.25 -3.19
N PHE A 254 4.06 -16.06 -2.29
CA PHE A 254 4.78 -15.56 -1.10
C PHE A 254 6.26 -15.39 -1.46
N THR A 255 6.80 -14.21 -1.18
CA THR A 255 8.20 -13.87 -1.46
C THR A 255 8.86 -13.24 -0.25
N PHE A 256 10.17 -13.41 -0.12
CA PHE A 256 10.93 -12.93 1.02
C PHE A 256 12.29 -12.40 0.59
N GLY A 257 12.74 -11.33 1.24
CA GLY A 257 14.04 -10.70 1.07
C GLY A 257 14.25 -10.05 -0.29
N GLY A 258 15.41 -9.45 -0.51
CA GLY A 258 15.71 -8.73 -1.73
C GLY A 258 14.75 -7.57 -2.00
N SER A 259 14.23 -7.47 -3.23
CA SER A 259 13.20 -6.50 -3.59
C SER A 259 11.93 -7.17 -4.12
N LEU A 260 10.84 -6.41 -4.23
CA LEU A 260 9.59 -6.92 -4.80
C LEU A 260 9.80 -7.52 -6.20
N LEU A 261 10.65 -6.92 -7.03
CA LEU A 261 10.92 -7.39 -8.41
C LEU A 261 11.95 -8.54 -8.44
N LYS A 262 12.87 -8.58 -7.45
CA LYS A 262 13.93 -9.59 -7.34
C LYS A 262 14.00 -10.12 -5.91
N PRO A 263 13.08 -11.00 -5.51
CA PRO A 263 13.08 -11.60 -4.18
C PRO A 263 14.18 -12.66 -4.06
N ASP A 264 14.70 -12.85 -2.85
CA ASP A 264 15.68 -13.91 -2.55
C ASP A 264 15.03 -15.29 -2.52
N ARG A 265 13.74 -15.35 -2.13
CA ARG A 265 12.97 -16.60 -2.05
C ARG A 265 11.54 -16.37 -2.54
N SER A 266 10.95 -17.42 -3.11
CA SER A 266 9.55 -17.42 -3.54
C SER A 266 8.92 -18.81 -3.32
N GLU A 267 7.64 -18.80 -2.94
CA GLU A 267 6.82 -19.99 -2.73
C GLU A 267 5.39 -19.72 -3.22
N VAL A 268 4.84 -20.67 -3.97
CA VAL A 268 3.44 -20.62 -4.40
C VAL A 268 2.58 -21.29 -3.34
N VAL A 269 1.57 -20.58 -2.85
CA VAL A 269 0.67 -21.02 -1.79
C VAL A 269 -0.77 -21.00 -2.29
N LYS A 270 -1.53 -22.05 -2.05
CA LYS A 270 -2.96 -22.07 -2.40
C LYS A 270 -3.75 -21.22 -1.40
N ILE A 271 -4.54 -20.27 -1.90
CA ILE A 271 -5.29 -19.33 -1.05
C ILE A 271 -6.22 -20.09 -0.07
N LYS A 272 -6.83 -21.19 -0.50
CA LYS A 272 -7.66 -22.04 0.36
C LYS A 272 -6.90 -22.59 1.60
N ASP A 273 -5.60 -22.77 1.50
CA ASP A 273 -4.80 -23.29 2.60
C ASP A 273 -4.44 -22.15 3.58
N LEU A 274 -4.37 -20.90 3.12
CA LEU A 274 -4.21 -19.71 3.96
C LEU A 274 -5.44 -19.47 4.84
N SER A 275 -6.63 -19.63 4.33
CA SER A 275 -7.89 -19.45 5.09
C SER A 275 -8.05 -20.44 6.24
N ARG A 276 -7.31 -21.56 6.23
CA ARG A 276 -7.34 -22.59 7.29
C ARG A 276 -6.36 -22.31 8.44
N HIS A 277 -5.42 -21.39 8.27
CA HIS A 277 -4.36 -21.12 9.23
C HIS A 277 -4.57 -19.78 9.92
N HIS A 278 -4.55 -19.79 11.25
CA HIS A 278 -4.64 -18.57 12.05
C HIS A 278 -3.43 -17.64 11.90
N LYS A 279 -2.27 -18.17 11.44
CA LYS A 279 -1.02 -17.43 11.27
C LYS A 279 -0.37 -17.77 9.93
N TRP A 280 0.16 -16.78 9.24
CA TRP A 280 0.79 -16.94 7.93
C TRP A 280 2.32 -17.06 7.99
N THR A 281 2.93 -17.10 9.18
CA THR A 281 4.38 -17.25 9.37
C THR A 281 4.89 -18.68 9.30
N PHE A 282 4.01 -19.69 9.29
CA PHE A 282 4.44 -21.09 9.18
C PHE A 282 5.01 -21.45 7.79
N THR A 283 4.88 -20.59 6.79
CA THR A 283 5.55 -20.69 5.49
C THR A 283 7.08 -20.52 5.59
N ARG A 284 7.68 -20.87 6.74
CA ARG A 284 9.10 -21.15 6.84
C ARG A 284 9.33 -22.47 6.14
N SER A 285 9.93 -22.40 4.95
CA SER A 285 10.47 -23.57 4.26
C SER A 285 11.04 -24.57 5.26
N THR A 286 10.40 -25.73 5.39
CA THR A 286 11.04 -26.97 5.87
C THR A 286 11.97 -27.50 4.78
N ALA A 287 12.82 -26.67 4.22
CA ALA A 287 13.98 -27.12 3.50
C ALA A 287 14.96 -27.62 4.56
N SER A 288 14.84 -28.90 4.91
CA SER A 288 15.84 -29.65 5.65
C SER A 288 17.19 -29.38 5.03
N ILE A 289 18.03 -28.64 5.74
CA ILE A 289 19.47 -28.66 5.51
C ILE A 289 19.90 -30.12 5.79
N LYS A 290 19.97 -30.93 4.74
CA LYS A 290 20.74 -32.18 4.80
C LYS A 290 22.17 -31.75 4.96
N THR A 291 22.67 -31.77 6.19
CA THR A 291 24.10 -31.75 6.48
C THR A 291 24.72 -32.95 5.78
N PRO A 292 25.72 -32.75 4.91
CA PRO A 292 26.51 -33.88 4.41
C PRO A 292 27.27 -34.51 5.58
N LYS A 293 27.23 -35.85 5.66
CA LYS A 293 28.08 -36.61 6.55
C LYS A 293 29.55 -36.53 6.11
#